data_7bc6ccfb0cc699ae589dbd245fde09de
#
_entry.id   7bc6ccfb0cc699ae589dbd245fde09de
#
_cell.length_a   1.000
_cell.length_b   1.000
_cell.length_c   1.000
_cell.angle_alpha   90.00
_cell.angle_beta   90.00
_cell.angle_gamma   90.00
#
_symmetry.space_group_name_H-M   'P 1'
#
loop_
_entity.id
_entity.type
_entity.pdbx_description
1 polymer ?
#
loop_
_entity_poly.entity_id
_entity_poly.type
_entity_poly.pdbx_seq_one_letter_code
_entity_poly.pdbx_strand_id
1 'polypeptide(L)'
;MAPILQTIASLDSRSGGTSTCTYDLVKALNASGMPTDILTLQPGSPQERMVGEDSFIHACPFDARTPLAVSRNIRRFLAGSRYRLYHTNGLWLDVNHATCAHARKTDAPCVVSLHGMLYPQALERGGWKKKLMLALGHRKDISGAACVHVTCEKEMEYYRDMGFSNPVAVIPNPVRIPEYLADIRRPGHEGFRAGFLGRLHPIKNLEALITAWGQLRLPNAELLLIGDGDPEYKARLEELVTNGRNILQEE
;
A
#
# COMPACT_ATOMS: atom_id res chain seq x y z
N MET A 1 -29.11 -2.89 2.95
CA MET A 1 -28.15 -3.90 2.44
C MET A 1 -27.11 -4.11 3.53
N ALA A 2 -26.70 -5.37 3.84
CA ALA A 2 -25.67 -5.59 4.85
C ALA A 2 -24.34 -4.97 4.39
N PRO A 3 -23.54 -4.37 5.30
CA PRO A 3 -22.33 -3.64 4.94
C PRO A 3 -21.19 -4.55 4.48
N ILE A 4 -20.17 -3.95 3.86
CA ILE A 4 -18.87 -4.56 3.52
C ILE A 4 -17.88 -4.15 4.61
N LEU A 5 -16.94 -5.03 4.97
CA LEU A 5 -15.81 -4.69 5.82
C LEU A 5 -14.52 -4.70 5.02
N GLN A 6 -13.85 -3.57 4.95
CA GLN A 6 -12.46 -3.46 4.54
C GLN A 6 -11.56 -3.60 5.76
N THR A 7 -10.52 -4.41 5.70
CA THR A 7 -9.55 -4.50 6.79
C THR A 7 -8.14 -4.19 6.30
N ILE A 8 -7.41 -3.41 7.08
CA ILE A 8 -6.04 -3.01 6.81
C ILE A 8 -5.30 -2.84 8.13
N ALA A 9 -4.01 -3.13 8.17
CA ALA A 9 -3.25 -3.06 9.41
C ALA A 9 -2.99 -1.62 9.88
N SER A 10 -2.86 -0.67 8.97
CA SER A 10 -2.63 0.74 9.31
C SER A 10 -3.30 1.66 8.30
N LEU A 11 -3.89 2.73 8.79
CA LEU A 11 -4.35 3.89 8.02
C LEU A 11 -3.43 5.10 8.20
N ASP A 12 -2.19 4.92 8.67
CA ASP A 12 -1.25 6.04 8.74
C ASP A 12 -0.96 6.61 7.35
N SER A 13 -1.10 7.92 7.22
CA SER A 13 -0.86 8.67 5.98
C SER A 13 0.56 8.46 5.41
N ARG A 14 1.53 8.12 6.27
CA ARG A 14 2.92 7.83 5.90
C ARG A 14 3.16 6.38 5.49
N SER A 15 2.21 5.48 5.74
CA SER A 15 2.32 4.05 5.37
C SER A 15 2.30 3.81 3.87
N GLY A 16 2.06 4.84 3.07
CA GLY A 16 2.07 4.80 1.61
C GLY A 16 0.70 4.66 0.99
N GLY A 17 0.68 4.42 -0.32
CA GLY A 17 -0.53 4.46 -1.14
C GLY A 17 -1.64 3.49 -0.73
N THR A 18 -1.33 2.37 -0.08
CA THR A 18 -2.34 1.38 0.31
C THR A 18 -3.34 1.94 1.31
N SER A 19 -2.87 2.71 2.32
CA SER A 19 -3.75 3.33 3.32
C SER A 19 -4.70 4.35 2.68
N THR A 20 -4.16 5.24 1.85
CA THR A 20 -4.95 6.25 1.12
C THR A 20 -5.93 5.60 0.15
N CYS A 21 -5.46 4.63 -0.65
CA CYS A 21 -6.33 3.93 -1.60
C CYS A 21 -7.47 3.18 -0.93
N THR A 22 -7.22 2.51 0.21
CA THR A 22 -8.28 1.82 0.96
C THR A 22 -9.30 2.81 1.49
N TYR A 23 -8.85 3.92 2.06
CA TYR A 23 -9.72 4.96 2.57
C TYR A 23 -10.57 5.60 1.46
N ASP A 24 -9.96 6.03 0.36
CA ASP A 24 -10.64 6.65 -0.77
C ASP A 24 -11.66 5.69 -1.42
N LEU A 25 -11.31 4.40 -1.54
CA LEU A 25 -12.23 3.39 -2.02
C LEU A 25 -13.47 3.28 -1.11
N VAL A 26 -13.30 3.24 0.20
CA VAL A 26 -14.43 3.13 1.15
C VAL A 26 -15.28 4.38 1.12
N LYS A 27 -14.69 5.57 1.01
CA LYS A 27 -15.47 6.81 0.82
C LYS A 27 -16.30 6.77 -0.46
N ALA A 28 -15.72 6.32 -1.55
CA ALA A 28 -16.44 6.22 -2.83
C ALA A 28 -17.56 5.18 -2.77
N LEU A 29 -17.34 4.03 -2.13
CA LEU A 29 -18.36 3.00 -1.93
C LEU A 29 -19.54 3.54 -1.09
N ASN A 30 -19.26 4.20 0.03
CA ASN A 30 -20.29 4.83 0.86
C ASN A 30 -21.06 5.92 0.11
N ALA A 31 -20.37 6.76 -0.66
CA ALA A 31 -21.00 7.79 -1.49
C ALA A 31 -21.89 7.21 -2.59
N SER A 32 -21.58 6.01 -3.10
CA SER A 32 -22.38 5.28 -4.08
C SER A 32 -23.56 4.48 -3.47
N GLY A 33 -23.80 4.62 -2.17
CA GLY A 33 -24.88 3.91 -1.47
C GLY A 33 -24.53 2.46 -1.12
N MET A 34 -23.26 2.11 -1.08
CA MET A 34 -22.76 0.78 -0.70
C MET A 34 -22.10 0.84 0.68
N PRO A 35 -22.84 0.60 1.78
CA PRO A 35 -22.32 0.74 3.13
C PRO A 35 -21.05 -0.08 3.34
N THR A 36 -19.98 0.59 3.74
CA THR A 36 -18.67 -0.04 3.88
C THR A 36 -17.93 0.56 5.07
N ASP A 37 -17.41 -0.31 5.94
CA ASP A 37 -16.60 0.07 7.09
C ASP A 37 -15.14 -0.30 6.88
N ILE A 38 -14.27 0.35 7.67
CA ILE A 38 -12.84 -0.01 7.77
C ILE A 38 -12.54 -0.49 9.17
N LEU A 39 -11.92 -1.65 9.30
CA LEU A 39 -11.31 -2.13 10.54
C LEU A 39 -9.80 -2.04 10.43
N THR A 40 -9.18 -1.35 11.38
CA THR A 40 -7.74 -1.11 11.41
C THR A 40 -7.19 -1.13 12.83
N LEU A 41 -5.88 -1.08 12.97
CA LEU A 41 -5.23 -0.85 14.25
C LEU A 41 -5.09 0.65 14.51
N GLN A 42 -5.13 1.03 15.79
CA GLN A 42 -4.85 2.40 16.21
C GLN A 42 -3.41 2.78 15.84
N PRO A 43 -3.13 4.09 15.67
CA PRO A 43 -1.76 4.56 15.48
C PRO A 43 -0.82 4.03 16.57
N GLY A 44 0.33 3.53 16.16
CA GLY A 44 1.32 2.96 17.07
C GLY A 44 2.16 4.01 17.81
N SER A 45 2.11 5.26 17.34
CA SER A 45 2.82 6.41 17.93
C SER A 45 2.02 7.71 17.76
N PRO A 46 2.27 8.73 18.59
CA PRO A 46 1.61 10.04 18.47
C PRO A 46 1.92 10.78 17.16
N GLN A 47 2.98 10.38 16.46
CA GLN A 47 3.37 10.95 15.17
C GLN A 47 2.63 10.33 13.99
N GLU A 48 2.00 9.17 14.19
CA GLU A 48 1.18 8.53 13.18
C GLU A 48 -0.18 9.22 13.09
N ARG A 49 -0.59 9.60 11.88
CA ARG A 49 -1.88 10.22 11.62
C ARG A 49 -2.64 9.36 10.63
N MET A 50 -3.85 8.99 10.99
CA MET A 50 -4.74 8.30 10.05
C MET A 50 -5.13 9.24 8.90
N VAL A 51 -5.36 8.66 7.73
CA VAL A 51 -5.79 9.40 6.53
C VAL A 51 -7.21 10.00 6.65
N GLY A 52 -7.98 9.60 7.67
CA GLY A 52 -9.31 10.14 7.97
C GLY A 52 -9.80 9.72 9.35
N GLU A 53 -10.85 10.39 9.82
CA GLU A 53 -11.50 10.20 11.13
C GLU A 53 -13.01 9.95 10.99
N ASP A 54 -13.44 9.41 9.85
CA ASP A 54 -14.85 9.17 9.57
C ASP A 54 -15.44 8.06 10.47
N SER A 55 -16.75 8.13 10.72
CA SER A 55 -17.46 7.20 11.61
C SER A 55 -17.47 5.74 11.15
N PHE A 56 -17.17 5.48 9.88
CA PHE A 56 -17.03 4.13 9.33
C PHE A 56 -15.65 3.50 9.63
N ILE A 57 -14.74 4.21 10.34
CA ILE A 57 -13.41 3.68 10.72
C ILE A 57 -13.46 3.14 12.14
N HIS A 58 -13.19 1.85 12.27
CA HIS A 58 -13.10 1.15 13.55
C HIS A 58 -11.63 0.84 13.86
N ALA A 59 -10.99 1.69 14.65
CA ALA A 59 -9.58 1.53 15.03
C ALA A 59 -9.46 0.77 16.35
N CYS A 60 -8.82 -0.39 16.33
CA CYS A 60 -8.61 -1.26 17.49
C CYS A 60 -7.22 -1.08 18.08
N PRO A 61 -7.08 -1.07 19.42
CA PRO A 61 -5.77 -1.02 20.06
C PRO A 61 -4.96 -2.31 19.81
N PHE A 62 -3.64 -2.18 19.82
CA PHE A 62 -2.72 -3.31 19.88
C PHE A 62 -2.78 -3.98 21.26
N ASP A 63 -2.64 -5.31 21.31
CA ASP A 63 -2.37 -6.00 22.59
C ASP A 63 -0.89 -5.88 22.95
N ALA A 64 -0.03 -6.02 21.94
CA ALA A 64 1.41 -5.86 22.05
C ALA A 64 1.98 -5.43 20.70
N ARG A 65 3.05 -4.64 20.72
CA ARG A 65 3.80 -4.29 19.50
C ARG A 65 4.67 -5.47 19.07
N THR A 66 4.03 -6.45 18.44
CA THR A 66 4.73 -7.57 17.83
C THR A 66 4.93 -7.33 16.35
N PRO A 67 5.92 -7.98 15.70
CA PRO A 67 6.08 -7.90 14.25
C PRO A 67 4.84 -8.32 13.44
N LEU A 68 3.93 -9.09 14.04
CA LEU A 68 2.69 -9.55 13.43
C LEU A 68 1.50 -8.63 13.70
N ALA A 69 1.68 -7.59 14.50
CA ALA A 69 0.63 -6.64 14.89
C ALA A 69 -0.64 -7.33 15.46
N VAL A 70 -0.44 -8.24 16.40
CA VAL A 70 -1.52 -9.06 17.00
C VAL A 70 -2.48 -8.18 17.79
N SER A 71 -3.79 -8.35 17.58
CA SER A 71 -4.84 -7.66 18.34
C SER A 71 -6.03 -8.57 18.63
N ARG A 72 -6.26 -8.84 19.92
CA ARG A 72 -7.49 -9.52 20.39
C ARG A 72 -8.72 -8.68 20.15
N ASN A 73 -8.57 -7.36 20.12
CA ASN A 73 -9.68 -6.43 19.86
C ASN A 73 -10.18 -6.54 18.41
N ILE A 74 -9.28 -6.75 17.44
CA ILE A 74 -9.65 -7.09 16.04
C ILE A 74 -10.52 -8.35 16.02
N ARG A 75 -10.08 -9.43 16.71
CA ARG A 75 -10.84 -10.69 16.75
C ARG A 75 -12.18 -10.54 17.47
N ARG A 76 -12.23 -9.75 18.55
CA ARG A 76 -13.47 -9.46 19.28
C ARG A 76 -14.43 -8.65 18.41
N PHE A 77 -13.96 -7.65 17.71
CA PHE A 77 -14.77 -6.87 16.75
C PHE A 77 -15.37 -7.79 15.68
N LEU A 78 -14.52 -8.60 15.02
CA LEU A 78 -14.98 -9.54 14.00
C LEU A 78 -16.04 -10.52 14.54
N ALA A 79 -15.83 -11.07 15.73
CA ALA A 79 -16.77 -12.02 16.34
C ALA A 79 -18.12 -11.41 16.69
N GLY A 80 -18.16 -10.11 17.01
CA GLY A 80 -19.37 -9.35 17.36
C GLY A 80 -20.08 -8.71 16.16
N SER A 81 -19.55 -8.85 14.94
CA SER A 81 -20.07 -8.17 13.77
C SER A 81 -20.42 -9.15 12.62
N ARG A 82 -21.31 -8.72 11.74
CA ARG A 82 -21.67 -9.48 10.53
C ARG A 82 -21.67 -8.58 9.32
N TYR A 83 -20.84 -8.93 8.36
CA TYR A 83 -20.71 -8.27 7.08
C TYR A 83 -21.06 -9.24 5.95
N ARG A 84 -21.59 -8.73 4.84
CA ARG A 84 -21.89 -9.55 3.66
C ARG A 84 -20.65 -9.95 2.87
N LEU A 85 -19.56 -9.18 3.04
CA LEU A 85 -18.26 -9.37 2.37
C LEU A 85 -17.16 -8.84 3.28
N TYR A 86 -16.09 -9.60 3.39
CA TYR A 86 -14.85 -9.18 4.02
C TYR A 86 -13.81 -8.96 2.94
N HIS A 87 -13.09 -7.83 3.01
CA HIS A 87 -12.03 -7.52 2.06
C HIS A 87 -10.79 -7.09 2.84
N THR A 88 -9.74 -7.90 2.81
CA THR A 88 -8.50 -7.60 3.51
C THR A 88 -7.44 -7.03 2.57
N ASN A 89 -6.77 -5.98 3.00
CA ASN A 89 -5.74 -5.28 2.26
C ASN A 89 -4.36 -5.64 2.81
N GLY A 90 -3.57 -6.33 2.00
CA GLY A 90 -2.25 -6.83 2.34
C GLY A 90 -2.24 -8.26 2.88
N LEU A 91 -1.03 -8.70 3.26
CA LEU A 91 -0.71 -10.03 3.80
C LEU A 91 0.20 -9.88 5.02
N TRP A 92 0.58 -11.00 5.62
CA TRP A 92 1.62 -11.16 6.64
C TRP A 92 1.27 -10.66 8.04
N LEU A 93 0.20 -9.91 8.25
CA LEU A 93 -0.17 -9.38 9.56
C LEU A 93 -1.41 -10.09 10.13
N ASP A 94 -1.53 -10.05 11.46
CA ASP A 94 -2.60 -10.74 12.16
C ASP A 94 -4.00 -10.28 11.75
N VAL A 95 -4.18 -9.00 11.43
CA VAL A 95 -5.46 -8.47 10.95
C VAL A 95 -5.91 -9.16 9.67
N ASN A 96 -4.99 -9.41 8.73
CA ASN A 96 -5.30 -10.08 7.47
C ASN A 96 -5.72 -11.54 7.72
N HIS A 97 -4.92 -12.27 8.50
CA HIS A 97 -5.21 -13.65 8.89
C HIS A 97 -6.54 -13.78 9.67
N ALA A 98 -6.75 -12.93 10.68
CA ALA A 98 -7.96 -12.94 11.49
C ALA A 98 -9.22 -12.69 10.66
N THR A 99 -9.15 -11.76 9.69
CA THR A 99 -10.26 -11.46 8.76
C THR A 99 -10.60 -12.66 7.89
N CYS A 100 -9.60 -13.26 7.23
CA CYS A 100 -9.80 -14.44 6.40
C CYS A 100 -10.31 -15.65 7.21
N ALA A 101 -9.76 -15.86 8.41
CA ALA A 101 -10.18 -16.94 9.29
C ALA A 101 -11.63 -16.75 9.77
N HIS A 102 -12.03 -15.51 10.10
CA HIS A 102 -13.40 -15.19 10.48
C HIS A 102 -14.38 -15.38 9.32
N ALA A 103 -14.05 -14.88 8.13
CA ALA A 103 -14.86 -15.05 6.93
C ALA A 103 -15.12 -16.53 6.64
N ARG A 104 -14.08 -17.36 6.67
CA ARG A 104 -14.24 -18.84 6.52
C ARG A 104 -15.12 -19.48 7.59
N LYS A 105 -14.98 -19.02 8.87
CA LYS A 105 -15.77 -19.56 9.99
C LYS A 105 -17.26 -19.23 9.83
N THR A 106 -17.58 -18.11 9.24
CA THR A 106 -18.95 -17.60 9.07
C THR A 106 -19.53 -17.88 7.69
N ASP A 107 -18.77 -18.58 6.83
CA ASP A 107 -19.13 -18.88 5.44
C ASP A 107 -19.44 -17.61 4.62
N ALA A 108 -18.76 -16.52 4.95
CA ALA A 108 -18.89 -15.25 4.25
C ALA A 108 -17.78 -15.12 3.19
N PRO A 109 -18.07 -14.50 2.02
CA PRO A 109 -17.05 -14.28 1.00
C PRO A 109 -15.95 -13.34 1.50
N CYS A 110 -14.71 -13.68 1.14
CA CYS A 110 -13.54 -12.88 1.45
C CYS A 110 -12.78 -12.52 0.17
N VAL A 111 -12.43 -11.25 0.01
CA VAL A 111 -11.51 -10.75 -1.00
C VAL A 111 -10.17 -10.46 -0.35
N VAL A 112 -9.07 -10.78 -1.03
CA VAL A 112 -7.71 -10.51 -0.58
C VAL A 112 -7.01 -9.63 -1.60
N SER A 113 -6.64 -8.40 -1.22
CA SER A 113 -5.78 -7.51 -2.03
C SER A 113 -4.32 -7.73 -1.69
N LEU A 114 -3.50 -8.02 -2.68
CA LEU A 114 -2.09 -8.40 -2.48
C LEU A 114 -1.15 -7.20 -2.36
N HIS A 115 -1.39 -6.11 -3.08
CA HIS A 115 -0.58 -4.88 -3.08
C HIS A 115 0.92 -5.11 -3.27
N GLY A 116 1.31 -5.97 -4.21
CA GLY A 116 2.70 -6.28 -4.53
C GLY A 116 3.43 -7.16 -3.53
N MET A 117 2.76 -7.68 -2.50
CA MET A 117 3.41 -8.43 -1.43
C MET A 117 3.90 -9.84 -1.83
N LEU A 118 3.49 -10.33 -2.99
CA LEU A 118 3.95 -11.60 -3.58
C LEU A 118 4.95 -11.41 -4.73
N TYR A 119 5.41 -10.19 -4.99
CA TYR A 119 6.50 -9.98 -5.94
C TYR A 119 7.78 -10.68 -5.49
N PRO A 120 8.59 -11.24 -6.40
CA PRO A 120 9.84 -11.92 -6.06
C PRO A 120 10.72 -11.10 -5.12
N GLN A 121 10.94 -9.82 -5.43
CA GLN A 121 11.73 -8.90 -4.61
C GLN A 121 11.13 -8.66 -3.22
N ALA A 122 9.80 -8.67 -3.12
CA ALA A 122 9.12 -8.57 -1.83
C ALA A 122 9.29 -9.87 -1.04
N LEU A 123 9.26 -11.03 -1.69
CA LEU A 123 9.42 -12.33 -1.05
C LEU A 123 10.86 -12.59 -0.59
N GLU A 124 11.87 -12.06 -1.27
CA GLU A 124 13.28 -12.18 -0.89
C GLU A 124 13.56 -11.55 0.47
N ARG A 125 12.98 -10.39 0.74
CA ARG A 125 13.11 -9.71 2.03
C ARG A 125 12.40 -10.51 3.14
N GLY A 126 13.19 -11.13 4.02
CA GLY A 126 12.68 -12.01 5.09
C GLY A 126 12.08 -13.31 4.57
N GLY A 127 12.59 -13.85 3.47
CA GLY A 127 12.02 -14.96 2.70
C GLY A 127 11.67 -16.20 3.50
N TRP A 128 12.54 -16.63 4.44
CA TRP A 128 12.25 -17.80 5.27
C TRP A 128 11.05 -17.57 6.20
N LYS A 129 10.90 -16.34 6.76
CA LYS A 129 9.75 -15.98 7.62
C LYS A 129 8.46 -16.00 6.82
N LYS A 130 8.46 -15.46 5.59
CA LYS A 130 7.29 -15.46 4.71
C LYS A 130 6.92 -16.86 4.23
N LYS A 131 7.90 -17.72 3.92
CA LYS A 131 7.67 -19.13 3.62
C LYS A 131 7.00 -19.84 4.80
N LEU A 132 7.48 -19.59 6.02
CA LEU A 132 6.89 -20.13 7.24
C LEU A 132 5.45 -19.62 7.43
N MET A 133 5.21 -18.34 7.25
CA MET A 133 3.87 -17.75 7.38
C MET A 133 2.88 -18.31 6.34
N LEU A 134 3.32 -18.52 5.10
CA LEU A 134 2.51 -19.22 4.11
C LEU A 134 2.14 -20.62 4.58
N ALA A 135 3.09 -21.37 5.12
CA ALA A 135 2.84 -22.72 5.63
C ALA A 135 1.91 -22.74 6.86
N LEU A 136 2.01 -21.73 7.75
CA LEU A 136 1.26 -21.65 9.00
C LEU A 136 -0.19 -21.13 8.85
N GLY A 137 -0.60 -20.66 7.67
CA GLY A 137 -1.98 -20.22 7.48
C GLY A 137 -2.24 -19.29 6.32
N HIS A 138 -1.31 -18.43 5.94
CA HIS A 138 -1.57 -17.46 4.87
C HIS A 138 -1.83 -18.12 3.50
N ARG A 139 -1.25 -19.29 3.22
CA ARG A 139 -1.61 -20.04 2.00
C ARG A 139 -3.09 -20.44 2.02
N LYS A 140 -3.60 -20.87 3.18
CA LYS A 140 -5.02 -21.21 3.37
C LYS A 140 -5.90 -19.95 3.26
N ASP A 141 -5.43 -18.81 3.75
CA ASP A 141 -6.15 -17.53 3.66
C ASP A 141 -6.33 -17.12 2.20
N ILE A 142 -5.24 -17.17 1.44
CA ILE A 142 -5.25 -16.83 0.01
C ILE A 142 -6.09 -17.86 -0.77
N SER A 143 -5.85 -19.17 -0.61
CA SER A 143 -6.57 -20.22 -1.35
C SER A 143 -8.06 -20.27 -1.01
N GLY A 144 -8.45 -19.85 0.20
CA GLY A 144 -9.85 -19.78 0.63
C GLY A 144 -10.56 -18.48 0.27
N ALA A 145 -9.88 -17.53 -0.39
CA ALA A 145 -10.51 -16.30 -0.82
C ALA A 145 -11.49 -16.55 -1.98
N ALA A 146 -12.65 -15.92 -1.94
CA ALA A 146 -13.62 -15.95 -3.03
C ALA A 146 -13.09 -15.25 -4.29
N CYS A 147 -12.24 -14.22 -4.08
CA CYS A 147 -11.54 -13.53 -5.15
C CYS A 147 -10.24 -12.94 -4.60
N VAL A 148 -9.21 -12.90 -5.43
CA VAL A 148 -7.98 -12.16 -5.14
C VAL A 148 -7.94 -10.90 -5.99
N HIS A 149 -7.71 -9.75 -5.36
CA HIS A 149 -7.54 -8.49 -6.04
C HIS A 149 -6.06 -8.19 -6.23
N VAL A 150 -5.68 -7.84 -7.43
CA VAL A 150 -4.34 -7.41 -7.84
C VAL A 150 -4.41 -6.09 -8.60
N THR A 151 -3.34 -5.31 -8.55
CA THR A 151 -3.33 -3.97 -9.13
C THR A 151 -2.89 -3.92 -10.59
N CYS A 152 -2.30 -4.99 -11.12
CA CYS A 152 -1.90 -5.13 -12.51
C CYS A 152 -1.72 -6.59 -12.92
N GLU A 153 -1.65 -6.83 -14.23
CA GLU A 153 -1.46 -8.17 -14.82
C GLU A 153 -0.18 -8.86 -14.31
N LYS A 154 0.90 -8.09 -14.13
CA LYS A 154 2.17 -8.65 -13.64
C LYS A 154 2.06 -9.19 -12.21
N GLU A 155 1.25 -8.57 -11.38
CA GLU A 155 0.95 -9.09 -10.03
C GLU A 155 0.15 -10.38 -10.11
N MET A 156 -0.78 -10.49 -11.06
CA MET A 156 -1.53 -11.70 -11.33
C MET A 156 -0.61 -12.85 -11.79
N GLU A 157 0.34 -12.59 -12.69
CA GLU A 157 1.31 -13.59 -13.13
C GLU A 157 2.08 -14.18 -11.94
N TYR A 158 2.71 -13.33 -11.11
CA TYR A 158 3.42 -13.79 -9.91
C TYR A 158 2.53 -14.56 -8.93
N TYR A 159 1.29 -14.15 -8.80
CA TYR A 159 0.31 -14.88 -7.99
C TYR A 159 0.05 -16.29 -8.57
N ARG A 160 -0.09 -16.43 -9.89
CA ARG A 160 -0.29 -17.71 -10.57
C ARG A 160 0.94 -18.61 -10.50
N ASP A 161 2.14 -18.05 -10.63
CA ASP A 161 3.42 -18.76 -10.51
C ASP A 161 3.60 -19.43 -9.13
N MET A 162 2.96 -18.90 -8.09
CA MET A 162 2.92 -19.52 -6.77
C MET A 162 1.93 -20.70 -6.66
N GLY A 163 1.22 -21.05 -7.73
CA GLY A 163 0.29 -22.17 -7.81
C GLY A 163 -1.09 -21.89 -7.25
N PHE A 164 -1.52 -20.64 -7.17
CA PHE A 164 -2.88 -20.28 -6.79
C PHE A 164 -3.81 -20.20 -8.00
N SER A 165 -5.06 -20.62 -7.83
CA SER A 165 -6.05 -20.73 -8.92
C SER A 165 -7.36 -19.97 -8.69
N ASN A 166 -7.52 -19.26 -7.58
CA ASN A 166 -8.73 -18.50 -7.28
C ASN A 166 -9.10 -17.52 -8.41
N PRO A 167 -10.37 -17.08 -8.51
CA PRO A 167 -10.74 -15.93 -9.30
C PRO A 167 -9.87 -14.73 -8.96
N VAL A 168 -9.44 -13.98 -9.98
CA VAL A 168 -8.62 -12.76 -9.82
C VAL A 168 -9.34 -11.58 -10.46
N ALA A 169 -9.41 -10.49 -9.74
CA ALA A 169 -9.81 -9.18 -10.25
C ALA A 169 -8.55 -8.31 -10.42
N VAL A 170 -8.26 -7.91 -11.65
CA VAL A 170 -7.15 -6.98 -11.97
C VAL A 170 -7.74 -5.58 -12.03
N ILE A 171 -7.56 -4.81 -10.97
CA ILE A 171 -8.12 -3.46 -10.83
C ILE A 171 -7.03 -2.54 -10.29
N PRO A 172 -6.60 -1.51 -11.03
CA PRO A 172 -5.63 -0.54 -10.53
C PRO A 172 -6.12 0.19 -9.28
N ASN A 173 -5.18 0.62 -8.43
CA ASN A 173 -5.52 1.45 -7.29
C ASN A 173 -6.21 2.76 -7.76
N PRO A 174 -7.26 3.23 -7.06
CA PRO A 174 -7.94 4.45 -7.41
C PRO A 174 -7.03 5.68 -7.18
N VAL A 175 -7.22 6.69 -8.01
CA VAL A 175 -6.60 8.01 -7.83
C VAL A 175 -7.71 9.05 -7.80
N ARG A 176 -7.74 9.83 -6.72
CA ARG A 176 -8.62 10.99 -6.63
C ARG A 176 -7.95 12.17 -7.32
N ILE A 177 -8.58 12.69 -8.35
CA ILE A 177 -8.16 13.92 -9.02
C ILE A 177 -8.88 15.09 -8.34
N PRO A 178 -8.16 15.99 -7.63
CA PRO A 178 -8.77 17.16 -7.03
C PRO A 178 -9.36 18.11 -8.08
N GLU A 179 -10.55 18.66 -7.81
CA GLU A 179 -11.24 19.56 -8.75
C GLU A 179 -10.42 20.80 -9.13
N TYR A 180 -9.63 21.33 -8.18
CA TYR A 180 -8.80 22.50 -8.41
C TYR A 180 -7.73 22.27 -9.51
N LEU A 181 -7.39 21.02 -9.86
CA LEU A 181 -6.44 20.72 -10.92
C LEU A 181 -6.92 21.17 -12.29
N ALA A 182 -8.25 21.28 -12.49
CA ALA A 182 -8.81 21.78 -13.74
C ALA A 182 -8.47 23.26 -14.00
N ASP A 183 -8.23 24.03 -12.93
CA ASP A 183 -7.97 25.47 -12.97
C ASP A 183 -6.48 25.81 -12.94
N ILE A 184 -5.62 24.80 -12.76
CA ILE A 184 -4.18 25.01 -12.72
C ILE A 184 -3.66 25.33 -14.14
N ARG A 185 -3.28 26.60 -14.33
CA ARG A 185 -2.49 27.01 -15.50
C ARG A 185 -1.04 26.55 -15.29
N ARG A 186 -0.52 25.77 -16.22
CA ARG A 186 0.90 25.43 -16.21
C ARG A 186 1.71 26.70 -16.46
N PRO A 187 2.55 27.17 -15.53
CA PRO A 187 3.45 28.27 -15.81
C PRO A 187 4.37 27.86 -16.96
N GLY A 188 4.62 28.78 -17.88
CA GLY A 188 5.59 28.56 -18.93
C GLY A 188 6.96 28.23 -18.32
N HIS A 189 7.60 27.22 -18.83
CA HIS A 189 8.97 26.84 -18.45
C HIS A 189 9.79 26.74 -19.74
N GLU A 190 10.88 27.51 -19.77
CA GLU A 190 11.87 27.35 -20.85
C GLU A 190 12.75 26.14 -20.50
N GLY A 191 12.75 25.13 -21.38
CA GLY A 191 13.52 23.92 -21.23
C GLY A 191 12.68 22.67 -20.90
N PHE A 192 13.37 21.59 -20.60
CA PHE A 192 12.77 20.29 -20.32
C PHE A 192 12.74 20.02 -18.80
N ARG A 193 11.59 19.65 -18.27
CA ARG A 193 11.44 19.30 -16.87
C ARG A 193 10.91 17.88 -16.74
N ALA A 194 11.66 17.00 -16.06
CA ALA A 194 11.22 15.68 -15.64
C ALA A 194 10.89 15.68 -14.15
N GLY A 195 9.91 14.90 -13.73
CA GLY A 195 9.53 14.80 -12.33
C GLY A 195 9.36 13.37 -11.88
N PHE A 196 9.87 13.04 -10.70
CA PHE A 196 9.51 11.87 -9.93
C PHE A 196 8.62 12.32 -8.77
N LEU A 197 7.47 11.67 -8.61
CA LEU A 197 6.57 11.88 -7.46
C LEU A 197 6.40 10.56 -6.71
N GLY A 198 6.76 10.54 -5.42
CA GLY A 198 6.57 9.34 -4.61
C GLY A 198 7.49 9.31 -3.39
N ARG A 199 7.34 8.27 -2.57
CA ARG A 199 8.19 8.09 -1.39
C ARG A 199 9.65 7.92 -1.79
N LEU A 200 10.55 8.69 -1.18
CA LEU A 200 12.00 8.53 -1.34
C LEU A 200 12.44 7.28 -0.57
N HIS A 201 12.61 6.18 -1.30
CA HIS A 201 12.91 4.88 -0.71
C HIS A 201 13.76 4.04 -1.69
N PRO A 202 14.73 3.25 -1.23
CA PRO A 202 15.63 2.45 -2.07
C PRO A 202 14.91 1.59 -3.13
N ILE A 203 13.70 1.11 -2.83
CA ILE A 203 12.91 0.33 -3.80
C ILE A 203 12.56 1.10 -5.08
N LYS A 204 12.63 2.44 -5.04
CA LYS A 204 12.38 3.31 -6.19
C LYS A 204 13.60 3.53 -7.07
N ASN A 205 14.77 3.08 -6.60
CA ASN A 205 16.06 3.14 -7.31
C ASN A 205 16.38 4.56 -7.84
N LEU A 206 16.22 5.54 -6.95
CA LEU A 206 16.41 6.95 -7.31
C LEU A 206 17.87 7.28 -7.59
N GLU A 207 18.79 6.52 -7.02
CA GLU A 207 20.22 6.64 -7.31
C GLU A 207 20.52 6.42 -8.80
N ALA A 208 19.92 5.40 -9.40
CA ALA A 208 20.06 5.14 -10.83
C ALA A 208 19.43 6.26 -11.67
N LEU A 209 18.28 6.81 -11.24
CA LEU A 209 17.64 7.92 -11.91
C LEU A 209 18.53 9.18 -11.90
N ILE A 210 19.09 9.54 -10.74
CA ILE A 210 19.98 10.71 -10.59
C ILE A 210 21.23 10.54 -11.47
N THR A 211 21.85 9.33 -11.40
CA THR A 211 23.05 9.03 -12.19
C THR A 211 22.77 9.12 -13.69
N ALA A 212 21.70 8.49 -14.17
CA ALA A 212 21.32 8.53 -15.58
C ALA A 212 21.00 9.96 -16.04
N TRP A 213 20.31 10.75 -15.19
CA TRP A 213 20.01 12.14 -15.50
C TRP A 213 21.28 12.97 -15.66
N GLY A 214 22.26 12.83 -14.77
CA GLY A 214 23.55 13.53 -14.85
C GLY A 214 24.33 13.19 -16.13
N GLN A 215 24.20 11.97 -16.63
CA GLN A 215 24.85 11.52 -17.87
C GLN A 215 24.24 12.13 -19.15
N LEU A 216 22.95 12.51 -19.11
CA LEU A 216 22.25 13.04 -20.30
C LEU A 216 22.74 14.42 -20.74
N ARG A 217 23.36 15.23 -19.86
CA ARG A 217 23.89 16.57 -20.14
C ARG A 217 22.92 17.45 -20.95
N LEU A 218 21.63 17.39 -20.65
CA LEU A 218 20.59 18.12 -21.36
C LEU A 218 20.66 19.63 -21.02
N PRO A 219 20.79 20.52 -22.00
CA PRO A 219 20.76 21.96 -21.73
C PRO A 219 19.37 22.40 -21.28
N ASN A 220 19.31 23.31 -20.33
CA ASN A 220 18.07 23.86 -19.76
C ASN A 220 17.08 22.77 -19.30
N ALA A 221 17.60 21.68 -18.72
CA ALA A 221 16.79 20.58 -18.21
C ALA A 221 16.86 20.47 -16.68
N GLU A 222 15.75 20.12 -16.06
CA GLU A 222 15.58 20.01 -14.62
C GLU A 222 14.96 18.66 -14.25
N LEU A 223 15.52 17.97 -13.25
CA LEU A 223 14.93 16.80 -12.62
C LEU A 223 14.41 17.17 -11.23
N LEU A 224 13.11 17.02 -11.04
CA LEU A 224 12.45 17.24 -9.75
C LEU A 224 12.19 15.89 -9.05
N LEU A 225 12.69 15.73 -7.83
CA LEU A 225 12.36 14.60 -6.95
C LEU A 225 11.41 15.10 -5.85
N ILE A 226 10.13 14.74 -5.97
CA ILE A 226 9.06 15.24 -5.11
C ILE A 226 8.59 14.10 -4.21
N GLY A 227 8.72 14.28 -2.90
CA GLY A 227 8.29 13.31 -1.92
C GLY A 227 9.08 13.39 -0.62
N ASP A 228 8.74 12.52 0.32
CA ASP A 228 9.43 12.38 1.59
C ASP A 228 9.85 10.92 1.81
N GLY A 229 10.78 10.68 2.75
CA GLY A 229 11.30 9.36 3.03
C GLY A 229 12.21 9.32 4.25
N ASP A 230 12.97 8.25 4.36
CA ASP A 230 13.97 8.09 5.42
C ASP A 230 15.03 9.19 5.33
N PRO A 231 15.34 9.90 6.44
CA PRO A 231 16.30 11.01 6.44
C PRO A 231 17.70 10.62 5.96
N GLU A 232 18.18 9.41 6.29
CA GLU A 232 19.51 8.95 5.87
C GLU A 232 19.53 8.68 4.36
N TYR A 233 18.45 8.09 3.83
CA TYR A 233 18.34 7.88 2.40
C TYR A 233 18.23 9.19 1.62
N LYS A 234 17.51 10.17 2.16
CA LYS A 234 17.40 11.50 1.57
C LYS A 234 18.75 12.20 1.51
N ALA A 235 19.51 12.20 2.62
CA ALA A 235 20.86 12.77 2.65
C ALA A 235 21.79 12.13 1.63
N ARG A 236 21.72 10.81 1.46
CA ARG A 236 22.47 10.07 0.42
C ARG A 236 22.11 10.51 -1.00
N LEU A 237 20.83 10.76 -1.28
CA LEU A 237 20.42 11.27 -2.60
C LEU A 237 20.92 12.71 -2.84
N GLU A 238 20.91 13.56 -1.81
CA GLU A 238 21.44 14.93 -1.86
C GLU A 238 22.95 14.93 -2.12
N GLU A 239 23.68 14.03 -1.50
CA GLU A 239 25.11 13.83 -1.76
C GLU A 239 25.39 13.42 -3.20
N LEU A 240 24.63 12.48 -3.75
CA LEU A 240 24.75 12.06 -5.16
C LEU A 240 24.48 13.21 -6.12
N VAL A 241 23.49 14.05 -5.85
CA VAL A 241 23.21 15.25 -6.67
C VAL A 241 24.38 16.24 -6.62
N THR A 242 24.96 16.44 -5.45
CA THR A 242 26.08 17.37 -5.24
C THR A 242 27.34 16.88 -5.94
N ASN A 243 27.69 15.61 -5.76
CA ASN A 243 28.85 14.99 -6.41
C ASN A 243 28.70 14.96 -7.92
N GLY A 244 27.50 14.69 -8.44
CA GLY A 244 27.21 14.74 -9.88
C GLY A 244 27.38 16.15 -10.48
N ARG A 245 27.08 17.21 -9.74
CA ARG A 245 27.35 18.60 -10.18
C ARG A 245 28.82 18.95 -10.18
N ASN A 246 29.61 18.44 -9.24
CA ASN A 246 31.04 18.68 -9.16
C ASN A 246 31.80 17.99 -10.29
N ILE A 247 31.34 16.86 -10.78
CA ILE A 247 31.91 16.15 -11.95
C ILE A 247 31.71 16.98 -13.24
N LEU A 248 30.68 17.84 -13.28
CA LEU A 248 30.40 18.71 -14.45
C LEU A 248 31.16 20.05 -14.40
N GLN A 249 31.82 20.39 -13.28
CA GLN A 249 32.61 21.61 -13.13
C GLN A 249 34.14 21.39 -13.33
N GLU A 250 34.57 20.14 -13.41
CA GLU A 250 36.00 19.79 -13.57
C GLU A 250 36.39 19.46 -15.03
N GLU A 251 35.52 19.67 -16.00
CA GLU A 251 35.81 19.65 -17.46
C GLU A 251 35.55 21.02 -18.09
#